data_ab9126b866ccdf5fd7470116b82b0df2
#
_entry.id   ab9126b866ccdf5fd7470116b82b0df2
#
_cell.length_a   1.000
_cell.length_b   1.000
_cell.length_c   1.000
_cell.angle_alpha   90.00
_cell.angle_beta   90.00
_cell.angle_gamma   90.00
#
_symmetry.space_group_name_H-M   'P 1'
#
loop_
_entity.id
_entity.type
_entity.pdbx_description
1 polymer ?
#
loop_
_entity_poly.entity_id
_entity_poly.type
_entity_poly.pdbx_seq_one_letter_code
_entity_poly.pdbx_strand_id
1 'polypeptide(L)'
;MLNTSTVDPGTRRGWRAWLEENHSTQRECWLLTRRTQPGTVTYLDSVEEALCFGWIDSTAKQLGEATAQRFSPRRPRSNWTELNKERARRLIAAGLMTEAGLRTLPDLSEAAVRVPPDIQARLEAAPGAWEYFQTLPALYQRVRLGYIEE
;
A
#
# COMPACT_ATOMS: atom_id res chain seq x y z
N MET A 1 4.44 4.72 -26.26
CA MET A 1 3.26 5.57 -26.26
C MET A 1 2.41 5.26 -25.04
N LEU A 2 2.30 6.20 -24.13
CA LEU A 2 1.38 6.09 -23.01
C LEU A 2 -0.01 6.45 -23.52
N ASN A 3 -0.74 5.46 -24.01
CA ASN A 3 -2.12 5.66 -24.45
C ASN A 3 -3.12 5.56 -23.31
N THR A 4 -2.65 5.69 -22.09
CA THR A 4 -3.39 5.65 -20.85
C THR A 4 -3.37 7.02 -20.21
N SER A 5 -4.42 7.38 -19.50
CA SER A 5 -4.58 8.67 -18.84
C SER A 5 -3.38 8.96 -17.92
N THR A 6 -2.60 9.96 -18.27
CA THR A 6 -1.61 10.54 -17.36
C THR A 6 -2.33 11.56 -16.49
N VAL A 7 -2.17 11.45 -15.17
CA VAL A 7 -2.83 12.26 -14.17
C VAL A 7 -1.79 13.05 -13.39
N ASP A 8 -1.93 14.36 -13.40
CA ASP A 8 -1.07 15.28 -12.65
C ASP A 8 -1.92 16.14 -11.70
N PRO A 9 -2.35 15.56 -10.56
CA PRO A 9 -3.29 16.23 -9.68
C PRO A 9 -2.65 17.32 -8.81
N GLY A 10 -1.33 17.36 -8.75
CA GLY A 10 -0.57 18.28 -7.92
C GLY A 10 -0.61 17.97 -6.42
N THR A 11 -1.76 17.65 -5.86
CA THR A 11 -1.94 17.45 -4.42
C THR A 11 -2.63 16.11 -4.10
N ARG A 12 -2.54 15.68 -2.85
CA ARG A 12 -3.28 14.51 -2.35
C ARG A 12 -4.79 14.67 -2.56
N ARG A 13 -5.32 15.85 -2.26
CA ARG A 13 -6.74 16.16 -2.46
C ARG A 13 -7.14 16.06 -3.94
N GLY A 14 -6.31 16.56 -4.84
CA GLY A 14 -6.53 16.46 -6.28
C GLY A 14 -6.54 15.02 -6.77
N TRP A 15 -5.65 14.19 -6.24
CA TRP A 15 -5.62 12.75 -6.54
C TRP A 15 -6.89 12.04 -6.05
N ARG A 16 -7.33 12.33 -4.83
CA ARG A 16 -8.58 11.80 -4.32
C ARG A 16 -9.78 12.19 -5.18
N ALA A 17 -9.87 13.46 -5.57
CA ALA A 17 -10.94 13.94 -6.45
C ALA A 17 -10.96 13.20 -7.79
N TRP A 18 -9.79 12.96 -8.38
CA TRP A 18 -9.70 12.18 -9.61
C TRP A 18 -10.22 10.75 -9.42
N LEU A 19 -9.84 10.10 -8.33
CA LEU A 19 -10.33 8.75 -8.00
C LEU A 19 -11.84 8.72 -7.79
N GLU A 20 -12.40 9.70 -7.11
CA GLU A 20 -13.85 9.82 -6.91
C GLU A 20 -14.61 9.84 -8.24
N GLU A 21 -14.09 10.56 -9.23
CA GLU A 21 -14.71 10.68 -10.54
C GLU A 21 -14.45 9.49 -11.46
N ASN A 22 -13.31 8.85 -11.35
CA ASN A 22 -12.81 7.95 -12.40
C ASN A 22 -12.63 6.49 -11.98
N HIS A 23 -12.59 6.17 -10.68
CA HIS A 23 -12.26 4.81 -10.21
C HIS A 23 -13.20 3.71 -10.75
N SER A 24 -14.44 4.03 -11.04
CA SER A 24 -15.44 3.06 -11.51
C SER A 24 -15.45 2.88 -13.04
N THR A 25 -14.83 3.79 -13.77
CA THR A 25 -14.88 3.81 -15.25
C THR A 25 -13.52 3.58 -15.91
N GLN A 26 -12.44 4.02 -15.26
CA GLN A 26 -11.09 3.85 -15.77
C GLN A 26 -10.50 2.48 -15.39
N ARG A 27 -9.67 1.93 -16.27
CA ARG A 27 -8.99 0.64 -16.03
C ARG A 27 -7.60 0.80 -15.46
N GLU A 28 -7.00 1.95 -15.66
CA GLU A 28 -5.67 2.31 -15.16
C GLU A 28 -5.41 3.79 -15.34
N CYS A 29 -4.41 4.28 -14.63
CA CYS A 29 -3.83 5.59 -14.88
C CYS A 29 -2.36 5.60 -14.51
N TRP A 30 -1.65 6.64 -14.97
CA TRP A 30 -0.28 6.93 -14.58
C TRP A 30 -0.25 8.25 -13.81
N LEU A 31 -0.05 8.14 -12.51
CA LEU A 31 0.00 9.29 -11.61
C LEU A 31 1.40 9.90 -11.61
N LEU A 32 1.50 11.20 -11.87
CA LEU A 32 2.75 11.93 -11.77
C LEU A 32 2.98 12.43 -10.34
N THR A 33 4.14 12.10 -9.79
CA THR A 33 4.60 12.61 -8.50
C THR A 33 5.97 13.28 -8.66
N ARG A 34 6.24 14.31 -7.84
CA ARG A 34 7.50 15.06 -7.85
C ARG A 34 8.05 15.16 -6.43
N ARG A 35 9.14 14.47 -6.18
CA ARG A 35 9.74 14.38 -4.83
C ARG A 35 10.24 15.72 -4.29
N THR A 36 10.62 16.62 -5.18
CA THR A 36 11.30 17.88 -4.82
C THR A 36 10.36 19.06 -4.64
N GLN A 37 9.07 18.91 -4.96
CA GLN A 37 8.09 20.00 -4.84
C GLN A 37 7.28 19.85 -3.55
N PRO A 38 7.40 20.78 -2.59
CA PRO A 38 6.58 20.77 -1.38
C PRO A 38 5.08 20.81 -1.70
N GLY A 39 4.27 20.10 -0.93
CA GLY A 39 2.81 20.08 -1.08
C GLY A 39 2.28 19.20 -2.20
N THR A 40 3.15 18.55 -2.98
CA THR A 40 2.71 17.58 -3.99
C THR A 40 2.34 16.26 -3.33
N VAL A 41 1.50 15.46 -4.02
CA VAL A 41 1.14 14.13 -3.56
C VAL A 41 2.40 13.27 -3.42
N THR A 42 2.59 12.69 -2.23
CA THR A 42 3.69 11.75 -1.98
C THR A 42 3.33 10.35 -2.47
N TYR A 43 4.33 9.47 -2.60
CA TYR A 43 4.07 8.06 -2.92
C TYR A 43 3.12 7.43 -1.90
N LEU A 44 3.38 7.61 -0.60
CA LEU A 44 2.54 7.06 0.46
C LEU A 44 1.09 7.58 0.36
N ASP A 45 0.93 8.88 0.21
CA ASP A 45 -0.39 9.49 0.04
C ASP A 45 -1.13 8.90 -1.15
N SER A 46 -0.42 8.69 -2.27
CA SER A 46 -1.01 8.14 -3.48
C SER A 46 -1.51 6.71 -3.31
N VAL A 47 -0.74 5.89 -2.61
CA VAL A 47 -1.11 4.50 -2.29
C VAL A 47 -2.30 4.46 -1.34
N GLU A 48 -2.31 5.29 -0.31
CA GLU A 48 -3.40 5.34 0.67
C GLU A 48 -4.73 5.78 0.05
N GLU A 49 -4.72 6.83 -0.77
CA GLU A 49 -5.93 7.27 -1.46
C GLU A 49 -6.43 6.22 -2.46
N ALA A 50 -5.53 5.61 -3.23
CA ALA A 50 -5.90 4.54 -4.15
C ALA A 50 -6.55 3.35 -3.41
N LEU A 51 -6.01 2.97 -2.27
CA LEU A 51 -6.53 1.89 -1.44
C LEU A 51 -7.96 2.17 -0.98
N CYS A 52 -8.29 3.43 -0.67
CA CYS A 52 -9.64 3.84 -0.29
C CYS A 52 -10.69 3.59 -1.40
N PHE A 53 -10.26 3.50 -2.65
CA PHE A 53 -11.13 3.24 -3.80
C PHE A 53 -10.95 1.84 -4.42
N GLY A 54 -10.22 0.97 -3.75
CA GLY A 54 -9.97 -0.40 -4.22
C GLY A 54 -8.96 -0.49 -5.35
N TRP A 55 -8.06 0.48 -5.46
CA TRP A 55 -6.99 0.53 -6.44
C TRP A 55 -5.63 0.18 -5.82
N ILE A 56 -4.70 -0.26 -6.66
CA ILE A 56 -3.34 -0.66 -6.28
C ILE A 56 -2.33 -0.08 -7.26
N ASP A 57 -1.16 0.27 -6.72
CA ASP A 57 0.00 0.62 -7.54
C ASP A 57 0.70 -0.63 -8.09
N SER A 58 1.40 -0.45 -9.19
CA SER A 58 2.21 -1.53 -9.80
C SER A 58 3.59 -1.01 -10.21
N THR A 59 3.78 -0.64 -11.47
CA THR A 59 5.08 -0.22 -12.00
C THR A 59 5.28 1.28 -11.91
N ALA A 60 6.52 1.72 -11.78
CA ALA A 60 6.91 3.12 -11.82
C ALA A 60 7.91 3.36 -12.94
N LYS A 61 7.82 4.52 -13.58
CA LYS A 61 8.75 5.00 -14.60
C LYS A 61 9.25 6.39 -14.26
N GLN A 62 10.55 6.61 -14.40
CA GLN A 62 11.13 7.93 -14.24
C GLN A 62 10.93 8.74 -15.52
N LEU A 63 10.36 9.92 -15.40
CA LEU A 63 10.13 10.87 -16.50
C LEU A 63 10.75 12.23 -16.11
N GLY A 64 12.05 12.39 -16.38
CA GLY A 64 12.77 13.58 -15.94
C GLY A 64 12.74 13.72 -14.41
N GLU A 65 12.23 14.83 -13.91
CA GLU A 65 12.11 15.09 -12.46
C GLU A 65 10.85 14.48 -11.84
N ALA A 66 9.93 13.96 -12.65
CA ALA A 66 8.71 13.33 -12.20
C ALA A 66 8.83 11.81 -12.24
N THR A 67 8.11 11.15 -11.35
CA THR A 67 7.90 9.71 -11.41
C THR A 67 6.46 9.46 -11.82
N ALA A 68 6.26 8.62 -12.84
CA ALA A 68 4.95 8.13 -13.24
C ALA A 68 4.69 6.78 -12.58
N GLN A 69 3.72 6.73 -11.68
CA GLN A 69 3.31 5.53 -10.96
C GLN A 69 2.02 5.00 -11.58
N ARG A 70 2.02 3.74 -12.00
CA ARG A 70 0.82 3.10 -12.54
C ARG A 70 -0.09 2.66 -11.39
N PHE A 71 -1.37 3.01 -11.50
CA PHE A 71 -2.45 2.56 -10.63
C PHE A 71 -3.55 1.89 -11.44
N SER A 72 -4.19 0.89 -10.85
CA SER A 72 -5.30 0.16 -11.47
C SER A 72 -6.20 -0.45 -10.39
N PRO A 73 -7.45 -0.80 -10.73
CA PRO A 73 -8.30 -1.54 -9.80
C PRO A 73 -7.62 -2.82 -9.32
N ARG A 74 -7.75 -3.10 -8.04
CA ARG A 74 -7.22 -4.30 -7.42
C ARG A 74 -8.00 -5.52 -7.94
N ARG A 75 -7.29 -6.56 -8.34
CA ARG A 75 -7.90 -7.81 -8.80
C ARG A 75 -8.53 -8.57 -7.63
N PRO A 76 -9.64 -9.31 -7.86
CA PRO A 76 -10.14 -10.25 -6.86
C PRO A 76 -9.02 -11.22 -6.44
N ARG A 77 -8.96 -11.55 -5.14
CA ARG A 77 -7.93 -12.45 -4.58
C ARG A 77 -6.50 -11.94 -4.76
N SER A 78 -6.32 -10.62 -4.89
CA SER A 78 -4.98 -10.06 -4.88
C SER A 78 -4.31 -10.29 -3.53
N ASN A 79 -2.98 -10.39 -3.55
CA ASN A 79 -2.21 -10.54 -2.32
C ASN A 79 -2.26 -9.25 -1.49
N TRP A 80 -2.41 -9.41 -0.18
CA TRP A 80 -2.41 -8.31 0.79
C TRP A 80 -1.25 -8.45 1.76
N THR A 81 -0.34 -7.47 1.72
CA THR A 81 0.72 -7.39 2.73
C THR A 81 0.16 -6.97 4.08
N GLU A 82 0.83 -7.34 5.16
CA GLU A 82 0.45 -6.88 6.50
C GLU A 82 0.46 -5.36 6.61
N LEU A 83 1.39 -4.70 5.91
CA LEU A 83 1.46 -3.24 5.86
C LEU A 83 0.22 -2.62 5.21
N ASN A 84 -0.25 -3.17 4.10
CA ASN A 84 -1.45 -2.68 3.43
C ASN A 84 -2.72 -2.96 4.24
N LYS A 85 -2.79 -4.08 4.93
CA LYS A 85 -3.89 -4.34 5.88
C LYS A 85 -3.93 -3.30 7.00
N GLU A 86 -2.79 -2.94 7.55
CA GLU A 86 -2.70 -1.90 8.58
C GLU A 86 -3.09 -0.52 8.04
N ARG A 87 -2.66 -0.18 6.83
CA ARG A 87 -3.10 1.04 6.15
C ARG A 87 -4.61 1.07 6.00
N ALA A 88 -5.22 -0.04 5.58
CA ALA A 88 -6.67 -0.16 5.47
C ALA A 88 -7.39 0.06 6.81
N ARG A 89 -6.89 -0.52 7.90
CA ARG A 89 -7.46 -0.31 9.24
C ARG A 89 -7.44 1.16 9.63
N ARG A 90 -6.32 1.84 9.43
CA ARG A 90 -6.18 3.27 9.75
C ARG A 90 -7.09 4.14 8.89
N LEU A 91 -7.21 3.84 7.62
CA LEU A 91 -8.06 4.58 6.69
C LEU A 91 -9.56 4.40 7.01
N ILE A 92 -9.96 3.20 7.43
CA ILE A 92 -11.31 2.95 7.93
C ILE A 92 -11.58 3.76 9.20
N ALA A 93 -10.66 3.72 10.16
CA ALA A 93 -10.79 4.45 11.42
C ALA A 93 -10.84 5.96 11.20
N ALA A 94 -10.14 6.48 10.21
CA ALA A 94 -10.16 7.90 9.83
C ALA A 94 -11.40 8.31 9.02
N GLY A 95 -12.26 7.37 8.65
CA GLY A 95 -13.46 7.65 7.85
C GLY A 95 -13.17 7.96 6.38
N LEU A 96 -11.99 7.59 5.88
CA LEU A 96 -11.57 7.88 4.51
C LEU A 96 -11.89 6.75 3.52
N MET A 97 -12.10 5.52 4.02
CA MET A 97 -12.40 4.37 3.18
C MET A 97 -13.76 4.53 2.51
N THR A 98 -13.81 4.27 1.20
CA THR A 98 -15.07 4.29 0.44
C THR A 98 -15.66 2.89 0.34
N GLU A 99 -16.93 2.80 -0.09
CA GLU A 99 -17.58 1.53 -0.34
C GLU A 99 -16.86 0.69 -1.40
N ALA A 100 -16.33 1.33 -2.45
CA ALA A 100 -15.53 0.65 -3.47
C ALA A 100 -14.27 0.03 -2.87
N GLY A 101 -13.60 0.73 -1.95
CA GLY A 101 -12.46 0.21 -1.22
C GLY A 101 -12.83 -0.96 -0.30
N LEU A 102 -13.94 -0.84 0.43
CA LEU A 102 -14.41 -1.90 1.35
C LEU A 102 -14.64 -3.23 0.64
N ARG A 103 -15.12 -3.21 -0.61
CA ARG A 103 -15.37 -4.43 -1.40
C ARG A 103 -14.12 -5.22 -1.74
N THR A 104 -12.95 -4.61 -1.68
CA THR A 104 -11.68 -5.25 -2.02
C THR A 104 -10.93 -5.81 -0.81
N LEU A 105 -11.38 -5.49 0.39
CA LEU A 105 -10.65 -5.81 1.62
C LEU A 105 -10.64 -7.30 1.92
N PRO A 106 -9.51 -7.84 2.42
CA PRO A 106 -9.43 -9.17 2.98
C PRO A 106 -9.95 -9.16 4.41
N ASP A 107 -9.84 -10.29 5.09
CA ASP A 107 -10.02 -10.35 6.54
C ASP A 107 -8.95 -9.48 7.22
N LEU A 108 -9.39 -8.44 7.90
CA LEU A 108 -8.52 -7.49 8.61
C LEU A 108 -8.36 -7.83 10.09
N SER A 109 -8.92 -8.95 10.57
CA SER A 109 -8.71 -9.37 11.94
C SER A 109 -7.21 -9.56 12.21
N GLU A 110 -6.76 -9.13 13.39
CA GLU A 110 -5.37 -9.27 13.78
C GLU A 110 -5.09 -10.75 14.10
N ALA A 111 -4.34 -11.41 13.22
CA ALA A 111 -3.83 -12.73 13.50
C ALA A 111 -2.76 -12.64 14.59
N ALA A 112 -2.74 -13.63 15.49
CA ALA A 112 -1.62 -13.80 16.41
C ALA A 112 -0.33 -13.98 15.60
N VAL A 113 0.76 -13.35 16.06
CA VAL A 113 2.06 -13.49 15.42
C VAL A 113 2.49 -14.97 15.52
N ARG A 114 2.66 -15.61 14.37
CA ARG A 114 3.19 -16.98 14.28
C ARG A 114 4.55 -16.93 13.61
N VAL A 115 5.58 -17.32 14.33
CA VAL A 115 6.93 -17.40 13.79
C VAL A 115 7.12 -18.84 13.28
N PRO A 116 7.43 -19.03 11.98
CA PRO A 116 7.76 -20.34 11.46
C PRO A 116 8.92 -20.97 12.22
N PRO A 117 8.86 -22.30 12.52
CA PRO A 117 9.88 -22.95 13.35
C PRO A 117 11.31 -22.84 12.82
N ASP A 118 11.49 -22.85 11.49
CA ASP A 118 12.80 -22.70 10.85
C ASP A 118 13.36 -21.28 11.03
N ILE A 119 12.51 -20.26 10.97
CA ILE A 119 12.90 -18.86 11.22
C ILE A 119 13.25 -18.68 12.69
N GLN A 120 12.42 -19.19 13.59
CA GLN A 120 12.71 -19.15 15.02
C GLN A 120 14.06 -19.79 15.36
N ALA A 121 14.32 -20.98 14.82
CA ALA A 121 15.60 -21.68 15.03
C ALA A 121 16.80 -20.84 14.55
N ARG A 122 16.69 -20.15 13.42
CA ARG A 122 17.74 -19.27 12.92
C ARG A 122 17.95 -18.05 13.81
N LEU A 123 16.87 -17.46 14.33
CA LEU A 123 16.96 -16.33 15.27
C LEU A 123 17.57 -16.76 16.60
N GLU A 124 17.21 -17.93 17.10
CA GLU A 124 17.78 -18.50 18.34
C GLU A 124 19.26 -18.84 18.19
N ALA A 125 19.69 -19.25 17.00
CA ALA A 125 21.10 -19.54 16.72
C ALA A 125 21.97 -18.30 16.65
N ALA A 126 21.40 -17.12 16.38
CA ALA A 126 22.12 -15.85 16.35
C ALA A 126 22.07 -15.19 17.74
N PRO A 127 23.23 -14.87 18.37
CA PRO A 127 23.23 -14.29 19.72
C PRO A 127 22.38 -13.02 19.84
N GLY A 128 21.37 -13.04 20.75
CA GLY A 128 20.50 -11.91 21.04
C GLY A 128 19.43 -11.59 20.02
N ALA A 129 19.40 -12.28 18.87
CA ALA A 129 18.46 -11.98 17.79
C ALA A 129 17.00 -12.36 18.14
N TRP A 130 16.79 -13.52 18.74
CA TRP A 130 15.47 -13.97 19.15
C TRP A 130 14.86 -13.06 20.21
N GLU A 131 15.63 -12.74 21.25
CA GLU A 131 15.19 -11.84 22.32
C GLU A 131 14.86 -10.45 21.77
N TYR A 132 15.70 -9.92 20.88
CA TYR A 132 15.44 -8.64 20.23
C TYR A 132 14.16 -8.68 19.39
N PHE A 133 13.95 -9.73 18.58
CA PHE A 133 12.75 -9.89 17.76
C PHE A 133 11.48 -9.87 18.62
N GLN A 134 11.51 -10.54 19.78
CA GLN A 134 10.36 -10.59 20.69
C GLN A 134 10.04 -9.23 21.32
N THR A 135 10.99 -8.29 21.37
CA THR A 135 10.74 -6.92 21.86
C THR A 135 10.07 -6.03 20.83
N LEU A 136 10.05 -6.42 19.56
CA LEU A 136 9.45 -5.61 18.50
C LEU A 136 7.93 -5.55 18.64
N PRO A 137 7.28 -4.43 18.26
CA PRO A 137 5.83 -4.37 18.20
C PRO A 137 5.25 -5.47 17.30
N ALA A 138 4.08 -6.01 17.67
CA ALA A 138 3.45 -7.13 16.95
C ALA A 138 3.24 -6.83 15.46
N LEU A 139 2.81 -5.62 15.10
CA LEU A 139 2.71 -5.21 13.69
C LEU A 139 4.05 -5.34 12.96
N TYR A 140 5.12 -4.87 13.58
CA TYR A 140 6.47 -4.93 12.97
C TYR A 140 6.94 -6.37 12.79
N GLN A 141 6.68 -7.23 13.77
CA GLN A 141 6.95 -8.67 13.65
C GLN A 141 6.19 -9.28 12.45
N ARG A 142 4.90 -9.00 12.31
CA ARG A 142 4.08 -9.49 11.19
C ARG A 142 4.58 -9.01 9.84
N VAL A 143 4.93 -7.73 9.74
CA VAL A 143 5.47 -7.15 8.49
C VAL A 143 6.78 -7.84 8.09
N ARG A 144 7.69 -8.04 9.04
CA ARG A 144 8.98 -8.70 8.77
C ARG A 144 8.82 -10.16 8.37
N LEU A 145 7.95 -10.90 9.05
CA LEU A 145 7.66 -12.29 8.69
C LEU A 145 7.00 -12.39 7.31
N GLY A 146 6.10 -11.48 6.98
CA GLY A 146 5.45 -11.44 5.67
C GLY A 146 6.44 -11.30 4.51
N TYR A 147 7.50 -10.51 4.66
CA TYR A 147 8.55 -10.39 3.65
C TYR A 147 9.39 -11.64 3.44
N ILE A 148 9.41 -12.54 4.41
CA ILE A 148 10.18 -13.79 4.33
C ILE A 148 9.37 -14.87 3.62
N GLU A 149 8.04 -14.82 3.75
CA GLU A 149 7.12 -15.81 3.16
C GLU A 149 6.78 -15.52 1.67
N GLU A 150 7.14 -14.34 1.14
CA GLU A 150 6.99 -14.00 -0.27
C GLU A 150 8.14 -14.61 -1.11
#